data_0023f3b3d517045d1fc5d0a772fb3aac
#
_entry.id   0023f3b3d517045d1fc5d0a772fb3aac
#
_cell.length_a   1.000
_cell.length_b   1.000
_cell.length_c   1.000
_cell.angle_alpha   90.00
_cell.angle_beta   90.00
_cell.angle_gamma   90.00
#
_symmetry.space_group_name_H-M   'P 1'
#
loop_
_entity.id
_entity.type
_entity.pdbx_description
1 polymer ?
#
loop_
_entity_poly.entity_id
_entity_poly.type
_entity_poly.pdbx_seq_one_letter_code
_entity_poly.pdbx_strand_id
1 'polypeptide(L)'
;MELKRYQKAVIADLTRYLQLLNQTRNYAAAFRLFWQEKSAPSLGHYQDILPGVPNLCFKVPTGGGKTFLACNAIRPVFDALPVTKTKAVVWLVPSDAILTQTVKSLKDSNHDYRQKIDVDFGSRVEVYTKQELLNGQNFNPTSVTEQLSIMVLSYDSFRGRGKEGLKAYQENSNLAQFAKVLGKPENPIQDADETALFQIINQLNPLVIVDESHHARSSLSLEMLTNFNPCFVLDLTATPKKESNIISYVDAVQLKAEHMVKLPVIVYNRDKQSEVLIDTIDLRRNLEKRAEAEYQKTGKYIRPIALFQAQPKGKEDAATFEKLRDELKNAGIPAEHIAIRTADVNELKNVDLLSPECPVRYIITVNALKEGWDCPFAYILASLANKTSQVDVEQILGRILRLPHTCQHTQPALNMSYVLTSSANFNDTVQRIVKGLNNAGFSERDCRPVSYTHLTLPTNSRV
;
A
#
# COMPACT_ATOMS: atom_id res chain seq x y z
N MET A 1 10.82 4.04 14.15
CA MET A 1 11.53 3.54 12.92
C MET A 1 12.30 4.66 12.27
N GLU A 2 13.55 4.41 11.76
CA GLU A 2 14.33 5.37 11.00
C GLU A 2 14.12 5.21 9.50
N LEU A 3 14.24 6.31 8.75
CA LEU A 3 14.23 6.30 7.29
C LEU A 3 15.44 5.54 6.75
N LYS A 4 15.21 4.63 5.80
CA LYS A 4 16.24 3.98 5.00
C LYS A 4 16.95 5.01 4.09
N ARG A 5 18.13 4.68 3.56
CA ARG A 5 18.92 5.62 2.73
C ARG A 5 18.13 6.18 1.55
N TYR A 6 17.46 5.31 0.78
CA TYR A 6 16.63 5.77 -0.33
C TYR A 6 15.44 6.63 0.13
N GLN A 7 14.84 6.34 1.29
CA GLN A 7 13.74 7.14 1.83
C GLN A 7 14.22 8.53 2.25
N LYS A 8 15.41 8.63 2.85
CA LYS A 8 16.06 9.92 3.14
C LYS A 8 16.28 10.72 1.85
N ALA A 9 16.70 10.07 0.76
CA ALA A 9 16.87 10.71 -0.53
C ALA A 9 15.54 11.21 -1.11
N VAL A 10 14.45 10.43 -1.01
CA VAL A 10 13.10 10.85 -1.45
C VAL A 10 12.63 12.10 -0.70
N ILE A 11 12.81 12.14 0.62
CA ILE A 11 12.42 13.31 1.42
C ILE A 11 13.35 14.51 1.14
N ALA A 12 14.63 14.29 0.87
CA ALA A 12 15.56 15.35 0.46
C ALA A 12 15.15 15.94 -0.91
N ASP A 13 14.73 15.10 -1.86
CA ASP A 13 14.19 15.54 -3.15
C ASP A 13 12.96 16.44 -2.98
N LEU A 14 12.01 16.04 -2.15
CA LEU A 14 10.85 16.86 -1.81
C LEU A 14 11.27 18.21 -1.19
N THR A 15 12.14 18.16 -0.20
CA THR A 15 12.62 19.37 0.50
C THR A 15 13.30 20.33 -0.48
N ARG A 16 14.13 19.80 -1.39
CA ARG A 16 14.79 20.61 -2.41
C ARG A 16 13.80 21.26 -3.36
N TYR A 17 12.82 20.50 -3.86
CA TYR A 17 11.77 21.06 -4.69
C TYR A 17 11.00 22.17 -3.96
N LEU A 18 10.62 21.97 -2.70
CA LEU A 18 9.91 22.97 -1.90
C LEU A 18 10.73 24.26 -1.69
N GLN A 19 12.05 24.15 -1.50
CA GLN A 19 12.95 25.31 -1.47
C GLN A 19 12.93 26.09 -2.79
N LEU A 20 13.01 25.38 -3.92
CA LEU A 20 12.93 25.98 -5.25
C LEU A 20 11.55 26.62 -5.50
N LEU A 21 10.47 25.98 -5.02
CA LEU A 21 9.12 26.54 -5.08
C LEU A 21 9.03 27.87 -4.33
N ASN A 22 9.60 27.95 -3.13
CA ASN A 22 9.65 29.18 -2.34
C ASN A 22 10.46 30.28 -3.01
N GLN A 23 11.54 29.93 -3.71
CA GLN A 23 12.38 30.89 -4.43
C GLN A 23 11.70 31.41 -5.70
N THR A 24 11.10 30.52 -6.48
CA THR A 24 10.55 30.88 -7.80
C THR A 24 9.10 31.38 -7.73
N ARG A 25 8.39 31.04 -6.67
CA ARG A 25 6.93 31.24 -6.53
C ARG A 25 6.12 30.66 -7.71
N ASN A 26 6.70 29.68 -8.39
CA ASN A 26 6.11 29.02 -9.56
C ASN A 26 6.46 27.53 -9.55
N TYR A 27 5.45 26.67 -9.42
CA TYR A 27 5.64 25.23 -9.27
C TYR A 27 6.25 24.56 -10.52
N ALA A 28 5.92 25.04 -11.74
CA ALA A 28 6.49 24.51 -12.97
C ALA A 28 7.97 24.93 -13.15
N ALA A 29 8.30 26.17 -12.78
CA ALA A 29 9.68 26.64 -12.79
C ALA A 29 10.53 25.90 -11.75
N ALA A 30 10.01 25.69 -10.55
CA ALA A 30 10.65 24.90 -9.50
C ALA A 30 10.94 23.46 -9.96
N PHE A 31 9.98 22.83 -10.63
CA PHE A 31 10.11 21.46 -11.17
C PHE A 31 11.20 21.38 -12.25
N ARG A 32 11.24 22.36 -13.15
CA ARG A 32 12.27 22.44 -14.18
C ARG A 32 13.67 22.62 -13.58
N LEU A 33 13.82 23.54 -12.64
CA LEU A 33 15.09 23.80 -11.94
C LEU A 33 15.57 22.56 -11.16
N PHE A 34 14.66 21.89 -10.48
CA PHE A 34 14.96 20.63 -9.76
C PHE A 34 15.61 19.60 -10.69
N TRP A 35 15.03 19.36 -11.87
CA TRP A 35 15.58 18.38 -12.82
C TRP A 35 16.84 18.87 -13.52
N GLN A 36 17.04 20.19 -13.68
CA GLN A 36 18.29 20.75 -14.15
C GLN A 36 19.42 20.48 -13.14
N GLU A 37 19.19 20.70 -11.84
CA GLU A 37 20.15 20.38 -10.77
C GLU A 37 20.48 18.89 -10.70
N LYS A 38 19.52 18.02 -10.99
CA LYS A 38 19.70 16.56 -11.08
C LYS A 38 20.37 16.12 -12.40
N SER A 39 20.79 17.04 -13.26
CA SER A 39 21.38 16.76 -14.58
C SER A 39 20.46 15.96 -15.51
N ALA A 40 19.16 16.10 -15.36
CA ALA A 40 18.13 15.44 -16.16
C ALA A 40 17.07 16.43 -16.67
N PRO A 41 17.44 17.46 -17.44
CA PRO A 41 16.53 18.55 -17.87
C PRO A 41 15.37 18.06 -18.73
N SER A 42 15.51 16.91 -19.42
CA SER A 42 14.44 16.31 -20.22
C SER A 42 13.24 15.82 -19.39
N LEU A 43 13.40 15.65 -18.09
CA LEU A 43 12.34 15.28 -17.15
C LEU A 43 11.64 16.50 -16.54
N GLY A 44 12.12 17.70 -16.81
CA GLY A 44 11.64 18.96 -16.21
C GLY A 44 10.37 19.56 -16.82
N HIS A 45 9.58 18.77 -17.56
CA HIS A 45 8.29 19.20 -18.11
C HIS A 45 7.19 18.93 -17.10
N TYR A 46 6.76 19.98 -16.39
CA TYR A 46 5.65 19.90 -15.45
C TYR A 46 4.31 19.78 -16.18
N GLN A 47 3.47 18.85 -15.71
CA GLN A 47 2.11 18.67 -16.18
C GLN A 47 1.14 19.36 -15.22
N ASP A 48 0.48 20.42 -15.67
CA ASP A 48 -0.46 21.19 -14.85
C ASP A 48 -1.85 20.53 -14.83
N ILE A 49 -1.95 19.42 -14.10
CA ILE A 49 -3.20 18.63 -14.02
C ILE A 49 -4.24 19.33 -13.15
N LEU A 50 -3.79 20.05 -12.12
CA LEU A 50 -4.60 20.84 -11.20
C LEU A 50 -4.10 22.29 -11.23
N PRO A 51 -4.69 23.16 -12.07
CA PRO A 51 -4.23 24.53 -12.23
C PRO A 51 -4.13 25.28 -10.89
N GLY A 52 -2.98 25.88 -10.63
CA GLY A 52 -2.74 26.62 -9.40
C GLY A 52 -2.28 25.77 -8.19
N VAL A 53 -2.23 24.44 -8.32
CA VAL A 53 -1.89 23.54 -7.22
C VAL A 53 -0.62 22.74 -7.54
N PRO A 54 0.45 22.81 -6.72
CA PRO A 54 1.61 21.93 -6.86
C PRO A 54 1.19 20.47 -6.70
N ASN A 55 1.50 19.66 -7.71
CA ASN A 55 1.21 18.23 -7.74
C ASN A 55 2.49 17.46 -8.03
N LEU A 56 2.92 16.62 -7.12
CA LEU A 56 4.15 15.85 -7.22
C LEU A 56 3.90 14.36 -7.02
N CYS A 57 4.78 13.53 -7.57
CA CYS A 57 4.71 12.09 -7.48
C CYS A 57 6.02 11.48 -6.97
N PHE A 58 5.92 10.59 -5.99
CA PHE A 58 6.97 9.65 -5.62
C PHE A 58 6.72 8.31 -6.31
N LYS A 59 7.62 7.91 -7.20
CA LYS A 59 7.61 6.57 -7.76
C LYS A 59 8.34 5.62 -6.82
N VAL A 60 7.59 4.83 -6.06
CA VAL A 60 8.13 3.91 -5.07
C VAL A 60 7.48 2.53 -5.24
N PRO A 61 8.26 1.45 -5.46
CA PRO A 61 7.72 0.09 -5.62
C PRO A 61 6.90 -0.36 -4.41
N THR A 62 6.08 -1.39 -4.62
CA THR A 62 5.35 -2.06 -3.53
C THR A 62 6.37 -2.60 -2.50
N GLY A 63 6.05 -2.45 -1.21
CA GLY A 63 6.98 -2.81 -0.13
C GLY A 63 8.03 -1.73 0.19
N GLY A 64 8.11 -0.63 -0.58
CA GLY A 64 9.06 0.46 -0.38
C GLY A 64 8.69 1.46 0.73
N GLY A 65 7.64 1.21 1.52
CA GLY A 65 7.26 2.06 2.66
C GLY A 65 6.63 3.39 2.26
N LYS A 66 5.78 3.39 1.21
CA LYS A 66 5.05 4.58 0.73
C LYS A 66 4.34 5.33 1.86
N THR A 67 3.61 4.62 2.72
CA THR A 67 2.88 5.21 3.85
C THR A 67 3.82 5.92 4.82
N PHE A 68 4.99 5.34 5.11
CA PHE A 68 5.98 5.98 5.99
C PHE A 68 6.62 7.20 5.33
N LEU A 69 6.87 7.16 4.03
CA LEU A 69 7.32 8.33 3.26
C LEU A 69 6.28 9.45 3.30
N ALA A 70 5.00 9.13 3.15
CA ALA A 70 3.91 10.10 3.26
C ALA A 70 3.90 10.76 4.64
N CYS A 71 4.00 10.00 5.74
CA CYS A 71 4.09 10.55 7.10
C CYS A 71 5.27 11.54 7.24
N ASN A 72 6.42 11.21 6.63
CA ASN A 72 7.61 12.06 6.67
C ASN A 72 7.53 13.29 5.74
N ALA A 73 6.64 13.30 4.76
CA ALA A 73 6.44 14.40 3.82
C ALA A 73 5.53 15.52 4.38
N ILE A 74 4.64 15.20 5.32
CA ILE A 74 3.64 16.15 5.84
C ILE A 74 4.31 17.39 6.41
N ARG A 75 5.27 17.25 7.32
CA ARG A 75 5.92 18.37 7.98
C ARG A 75 6.67 19.27 7.00
N PRO A 76 7.56 18.77 6.11
CA PRO A 76 8.23 19.59 5.10
C PRO A 76 7.28 20.40 4.20
N VAL A 77 6.13 19.81 3.82
CA VAL A 77 5.14 20.53 3.00
C VAL A 77 4.53 21.69 3.77
N PHE A 78 4.07 21.50 5.00
CA PHE A 78 3.49 22.58 5.80
C PHE A 78 4.52 23.66 6.19
N ASP A 79 5.78 23.29 6.42
CA ASP A 79 6.84 24.28 6.70
C ASP A 79 7.16 25.14 5.48
N ALA A 80 7.01 24.59 4.26
CA ALA A 80 7.24 25.31 3.01
C ALA A 80 6.03 26.13 2.53
N LEU A 81 4.82 25.80 2.96
CA LEU A 81 3.58 26.45 2.56
C LEU A 81 2.93 27.19 3.74
N PRO A 82 3.51 28.32 4.19
CA PRO A 82 3.09 29.00 5.42
C PRO A 82 1.71 29.66 5.36
N VAL A 83 1.07 29.68 4.19
CA VAL A 83 -0.21 30.38 3.95
C VAL A 83 -1.43 29.60 4.46
N THR A 84 -1.28 28.34 4.81
CA THR A 84 -2.41 27.55 5.30
C THR A 84 -2.77 27.94 6.74
N LYS A 85 -3.98 28.45 6.95
CA LYS A 85 -4.52 28.77 8.29
C LYS A 85 -4.73 27.51 9.15
N THR A 86 -4.84 26.35 8.49
CA THR A 86 -5.11 25.04 9.11
C THR A 86 -4.04 24.03 8.68
N LYS A 87 -3.81 23.01 9.51
CA LYS A 87 -2.97 21.86 9.16
C LYS A 87 -3.85 20.64 8.89
N ALA A 88 -4.57 20.70 7.77
CA ALA A 88 -5.47 19.66 7.34
C ALA A 88 -4.81 18.76 6.28
N VAL A 89 -4.93 17.45 6.43
CA VAL A 89 -4.49 16.44 5.48
C VAL A 89 -5.68 15.59 5.06
N VAL A 90 -5.91 15.47 3.77
CA VAL A 90 -6.81 14.45 3.20
C VAL A 90 -5.94 13.31 2.68
N TRP A 91 -6.07 12.13 3.26
CA TRP A 91 -5.34 10.93 2.85
C TRP A 91 -6.28 10.00 2.10
N LEU A 92 -6.15 9.99 0.78
CA LEU A 92 -6.98 9.17 -0.11
C LEU A 92 -6.37 7.79 -0.31
N VAL A 93 -7.18 6.76 -0.06
CA VAL A 93 -6.81 5.36 -0.23
C VAL A 93 -7.74 4.64 -1.21
N PRO A 94 -7.28 3.60 -1.92
CA PRO A 94 -8.04 2.96 -2.99
C PRO A 94 -9.22 2.09 -2.52
N SER A 95 -9.20 1.63 -1.26
CA SER A 95 -10.25 0.72 -0.76
C SER A 95 -10.47 0.82 0.76
N ASP A 96 -11.61 0.33 1.22
CA ASP A 96 -11.97 0.31 2.65
C ASP A 96 -11.05 -0.58 3.49
N ALA A 97 -10.47 -1.62 2.90
CA ALA A 97 -9.50 -2.47 3.59
C ALA A 97 -8.21 -1.69 3.90
N ILE A 98 -7.69 -0.92 2.93
CA ILE A 98 -6.53 -0.05 3.12
C ILE A 98 -6.88 1.11 4.05
N LEU A 99 -8.10 1.66 3.95
CA LEU A 99 -8.60 2.69 4.86
C LEU A 99 -8.51 2.21 6.31
N THR A 100 -9.09 1.05 6.60
CA THR A 100 -9.09 0.47 7.96
C THR A 100 -7.67 0.26 8.49
N GLN A 101 -6.78 -0.26 7.65
CA GLN A 101 -5.37 -0.47 8.02
C GLN A 101 -4.65 0.86 8.28
N THR A 102 -4.82 1.84 7.40
CA THR A 102 -4.20 3.16 7.52
C THR A 102 -4.67 3.89 8.77
N VAL A 103 -5.99 3.90 9.03
CA VAL A 103 -6.58 4.49 10.24
C VAL A 103 -6.03 3.81 11.49
N LYS A 104 -6.00 2.46 11.52
CA LYS A 104 -5.45 1.70 12.66
C LYS A 104 -4.00 2.10 12.93
N SER A 105 -3.16 2.12 11.90
CA SER A 105 -1.74 2.45 12.05
C SER A 105 -1.51 3.91 12.47
N LEU A 106 -2.34 4.86 12.01
CA LEU A 106 -2.21 6.27 12.36
C LEU A 106 -2.84 6.63 13.72
N LYS A 107 -3.80 5.83 14.22
CA LYS A 107 -4.40 6.02 15.56
C LYS A 107 -3.62 5.32 16.68
N ASP A 108 -2.86 4.27 16.36
CA ASP A 108 -2.08 3.53 17.35
C ASP A 108 -0.82 4.30 17.75
N SER A 109 -0.77 4.81 18.97
CA SER A 109 0.36 5.57 19.53
C SER A 109 1.69 4.79 19.57
N ASN A 110 1.64 3.46 19.54
CA ASN A 110 2.81 2.60 19.50
C ASN A 110 3.30 2.31 18.08
N HIS A 111 2.52 2.67 17.05
CA HIS A 111 2.90 2.44 15.67
C HIS A 111 3.91 3.50 15.18
N ASP A 112 4.96 3.07 14.48
CA ASP A 112 6.02 3.95 13.97
C ASP A 112 5.51 5.15 13.15
N TYR A 113 4.40 4.98 12.39
CA TYR A 113 3.80 6.05 11.61
C TYR A 113 3.23 7.15 12.50
N ARG A 114 2.49 6.77 13.54
CA ARG A 114 1.93 7.71 14.50
C ARG A 114 3.03 8.40 15.29
N GLN A 115 4.00 7.66 15.80
CA GLN A 115 5.13 8.22 16.54
C GLN A 115 5.90 9.27 15.73
N LYS A 116 6.12 9.02 14.41
CA LYS A 116 6.78 10.02 13.55
C LYS A 116 5.99 11.31 13.46
N ILE A 117 4.67 11.22 13.25
CA ILE A 117 3.80 12.39 13.15
C ILE A 117 3.71 13.11 14.51
N ASP A 118 3.61 12.38 15.60
CA ASP A 118 3.59 12.95 16.95
C ASP A 118 4.87 13.75 17.26
N VAL A 119 6.03 13.23 16.88
CA VAL A 119 7.30 13.96 17.01
C VAL A 119 7.30 15.26 16.20
N ASP A 120 6.79 15.22 14.96
CA ASP A 120 6.77 16.35 14.07
C ASP A 120 5.80 17.47 14.50
N PHE A 121 4.68 17.07 15.13
CA PHE A 121 3.58 17.99 15.48
C PHE A 121 3.31 18.11 17.00
N GLY A 122 4.25 17.64 17.83
CA GLY A 122 4.17 17.77 19.29
C GLY A 122 2.98 17.03 19.89
N SER A 123 2.66 15.85 19.36
CA SER A 123 1.51 15.01 19.72
C SER A 123 0.14 15.70 19.56
N ARG A 124 0.07 16.85 18.89
CA ARG A 124 -1.17 17.52 18.53
C ARG A 124 -1.67 17.01 17.19
N VAL A 125 -2.17 15.80 17.17
CA VAL A 125 -2.59 15.08 15.95
C VAL A 125 -3.89 14.33 16.21
N GLU A 126 -4.87 14.56 15.35
CA GLU A 126 -6.12 13.79 15.33
C GLU A 126 -6.32 13.13 13.98
N VAL A 127 -6.80 11.89 13.99
CA VAL A 127 -7.04 11.09 12.78
C VAL A 127 -8.52 10.74 12.71
N TYR A 128 -9.15 11.11 11.59
CA TYR A 128 -10.57 10.98 11.39
C TYR A 128 -10.92 10.02 10.27
N THR A 129 -11.96 9.22 10.49
CA THR A 129 -12.72 8.54 9.45
C THR A 129 -13.84 9.44 8.94
N LYS A 130 -14.43 9.12 7.77
CA LYS A 130 -15.60 9.84 7.24
C LYS A 130 -16.75 9.93 8.24
N GLN A 131 -17.02 8.83 8.97
CA GLN A 131 -18.13 8.81 9.93
C GLN A 131 -17.88 9.74 11.13
N GLU A 132 -16.65 9.78 11.64
CA GLU A 132 -16.27 10.69 12.74
C GLU A 132 -16.37 12.15 12.30
N LEU A 133 -15.98 12.47 11.06
CA LEU A 133 -16.14 13.80 10.49
C LEU A 133 -17.61 14.21 10.37
N LEU A 134 -18.46 13.33 9.81
CA LEU A 134 -19.89 13.58 9.68
C LEU A 134 -20.59 13.77 11.03
N ASN A 135 -20.14 13.08 12.06
CA ASN A 135 -20.67 13.21 13.41
C ASN A 135 -20.10 14.43 14.17
N GLY A 136 -19.15 15.17 13.61
CA GLY A 136 -18.45 16.27 14.30
C GLY A 136 -17.63 15.80 15.51
N GLN A 137 -17.26 14.53 15.55
CA GLN A 137 -16.57 13.92 16.70
C GLN A 137 -15.13 14.45 16.78
N ASN A 138 -14.86 15.29 17.79
CA ASN A 138 -13.59 16.02 17.95
C ASN A 138 -13.20 16.88 16.73
N PHE A 139 -14.07 17.00 15.74
CA PHE A 139 -13.86 17.76 14.52
C PHE A 139 -14.62 19.08 14.60
N ASN A 140 -13.90 20.15 14.86
CA ASN A 140 -14.45 21.50 15.05
C ASN A 140 -13.41 22.57 14.62
N PRO A 141 -13.80 23.85 14.50
CA PRO A 141 -12.90 24.90 14.05
C PRO A 141 -11.62 25.04 14.89
N THR A 142 -11.70 24.86 16.20
CA THR A 142 -10.53 24.93 17.10
C THR A 142 -9.57 23.77 16.83
N SER A 143 -10.09 22.55 16.69
CA SER A 143 -9.27 21.37 16.46
C SER A 143 -8.44 21.48 15.17
N VAL A 144 -9.03 21.98 14.08
CA VAL A 144 -8.33 22.08 12.77
C VAL A 144 -7.33 23.24 12.72
N THR A 145 -7.40 24.21 13.63
CA THR A 145 -6.42 25.31 13.72
C THR A 145 -5.27 25.00 14.67
N GLU A 146 -5.51 24.26 15.75
CA GLU A 146 -4.52 24.03 16.80
C GLU A 146 -3.72 22.74 16.62
N GLN A 147 -4.22 21.79 15.84
CA GLN A 147 -3.59 20.48 15.66
C GLN A 147 -3.55 20.05 14.20
N LEU A 148 -2.74 19.03 13.91
CA LEU A 148 -2.76 18.34 12.63
C LEU A 148 -4.02 17.47 12.54
N SER A 149 -4.87 17.72 11.57
CA SER A 149 -6.11 16.97 11.30
C SER A 149 -5.92 16.08 10.07
N ILE A 150 -5.83 14.76 10.26
CA ILE A 150 -5.66 13.79 9.16
C ILE A 150 -6.99 13.09 8.89
N MET A 151 -7.57 13.32 7.74
CA MET A 151 -8.82 12.75 7.26
C MET A 151 -8.52 11.60 6.31
N VAL A 152 -8.66 10.36 6.77
CA VAL A 152 -8.43 9.16 5.94
C VAL A 152 -9.74 8.78 5.24
N LEU A 153 -9.73 8.83 3.90
CA LEU A 153 -10.93 8.69 3.08
C LEU A 153 -10.67 7.73 1.92
N SER A 154 -11.66 6.93 1.53
CA SER A 154 -11.56 6.13 0.32
C SER A 154 -12.06 6.94 -0.89
N TYR A 155 -11.59 6.59 -2.10
CA TYR A 155 -12.09 7.21 -3.33
C TYR A 155 -13.61 7.10 -3.46
N ASP A 156 -14.21 6.02 -2.96
CA ASP A 156 -15.65 5.79 -3.03
C ASP A 156 -16.44 6.64 -2.02
N SER A 157 -15.76 7.24 -1.04
CA SER A 157 -16.40 8.12 -0.04
C SER A 157 -17.12 9.33 -0.66
N PHE A 158 -16.68 9.76 -1.84
CA PHE A 158 -17.19 10.92 -2.56
C PHE A 158 -17.66 10.58 -3.99
N ARG A 159 -17.48 9.31 -4.41
CA ARG A 159 -17.96 8.83 -5.70
C ARG A 159 -19.44 8.47 -5.61
N GLY A 160 -20.19 9.01 -6.53
CA GLY A 160 -21.51 8.51 -6.88
C GLY A 160 -22.68 9.07 -6.09
N ARG A 161 -23.82 8.97 -6.77
CA ARG A 161 -25.15 9.37 -6.30
C ARG A 161 -25.75 8.38 -5.29
N GLY A 162 -24.95 7.52 -4.65
CA GLY A 162 -25.40 6.61 -3.61
C GLY A 162 -25.68 7.32 -2.29
N LYS A 163 -26.57 6.76 -1.46
CA LYS A 163 -27.02 7.37 -0.18
C LYS A 163 -25.87 7.83 0.74
N GLU A 164 -24.72 7.17 0.73
CA GLU A 164 -23.58 7.54 1.57
C GLU A 164 -22.68 8.61 0.95
N GLY A 165 -22.56 8.66 -0.39
CA GLY A 165 -21.88 9.74 -1.10
C GLY A 165 -22.59 11.07 -0.90
N LEU A 166 -23.92 11.08 -1.02
CA LEU A 166 -24.75 12.26 -0.85
C LEU A 166 -24.62 12.92 0.52
N LYS A 167 -24.38 12.16 1.59
CA LYS A 167 -24.22 12.73 2.95
C LYS A 167 -23.08 13.73 3.08
N ALA A 168 -22.02 13.59 2.26
CA ALA A 168 -20.89 14.52 2.28
C ALA A 168 -21.20 15.88 1.64
N TYR A 169 -22.29 15.98 0.85
CA TYR A 169 -22.74 17.18 0.15
C TYR A 169 -23.97 17.82 0.79
N GLN A 170 -24.63 17.10 1.71
CA GLN A 170 -25.84 17.58 2.38
C GLN A 170 -25.52 18.46 3.57
N GLU A 171 -26.48 19.31 3.93
CA GLU A 171 -26.49 20.06 5.19
C GLU A 171 -26.15 19.15 6.38
N ASN A 172 -25.27 19.63 7.25
CA ASN A 172 -24.84 18.90 8.44
C ASN A 172 -24.78 19.81 9.66
N SER A 173 -25.81 19.72 10.50
CA SER A 173 -25.91 20.52 11.72
C SER A 173 -24.76 20.31 12.72
N ASN A 174 -24.11 19.11 12.72
CA ASN A 174 -22.96 18.84 13.56
C ASN A 174 -21.74 19.71 13.16
N LEU A 175 -21.73 20.20 11.94
CA LEU A 175 -20.64 20.99 11.37
C LEU A 175 -20.96 22.47 11.22
N ALA A 176 -22.15 22.92 11.63
CA ALA A 176 -22.64 24.30 11.50
C ALA A 176 -21.70 25.34 12.15
N GLN A 177 -20.92 24.96 13.16
CA GLN A 177 -19.94 25.83 13.79
C GLN A 177 -18.80 26.23 12.84
N PHE A 178 -18.47 25.41 11.82
CA PHE A 178 -17.46 25.74 10.82
C PHE A 178 -17.90 26.93 9.94
N ALA A 179 -19.15 26.97 9.51
CA ALA A 179 -19.69 28.05 8.72
C ALA A 179 -19.61 29.41 9.45
N LYS A 180 -19.79 29.41 10.80
CA LYS A 180 -19.64 30.62 11.63
C LYS A 180 -18.20 31.13 11.71
N VAL A 181 -17.20 30.25 11.68
CA VAL A 181 -15.78 30.60 11.86
C VAL A 181 -15.08 30.80 10.52
N LEU A 182 -15.33 29.92 9.54
CA LEU A 182 -14.69 30.00 8.22
C LEU A 182 -15.37 31.04 7.31
N GLY A 183 -16.62 31.38 7.59
CA GLY A 183 -17.41 32.30 6.75
C GLY A 183 -17.90 31.65 5.46
N LYS A 184 -18.32 32.49 4.52
CA LYS A 184 -18.77 32.01 3.20
C LYS A 184 -17.61 31.43 2.41
N PRO A 185 -17.80 30.27 1.73
CA PRO A 185 -16.78 29.67 0.91
C PRO A 185 -16.41 30.58 -0.27
N GLU A 186 -15.12 30.77 -0.48
CA GLU A 186 -14.58 31.49 -1.66
C GLU A 186 -14.80 30.68 -2.94
N ASN A 187 -14.71 29.34 -2.83
CA ASN A 187 -14.89 28.39 -3.92
C ASN A 187 -16.03 27.41 -3.56
N PRO A 188 -17.31 27.82 -3.75
CA PRO A 188 -18.42 26.95 -3.42
C PRO A 188 -18.46 25.73 -4.36
N ILE A 189 -18.62 24.55 -3.77
CA ILE A 189 -18.81 23.31 -4.51
C ILE A 189 -20.25 23.27 -5.02
N GLN A 190 -20.43 22.99 -6.32
CA GLN A 190 -21.75 22.85 -6.92
C GLN A 190 -22.56 21.76 -6.20
N ASP A 191 -23.81 22.03 -5.90
CA ASP A 191 -24.75 21.13 -5.22
C ASP A 191 -24.36 20.72 -3.79
N ALA A 192 -23.41 21.41 -3.14
CA ALA A 192 -23.05 21.20 -1.75
C ALA A 192 -23.61 22.33 -0.84
N ASP A 193 -24.12 21.95 0.33
CA ASP A 193 -24.52 22.91 1.36
C ASP A 193 -23.27 23.54 2.02
N GLU A 194 -23.41 24.77 2.56
CA GLU A 194 -22.30 25.47 3.23
C GLU A 194 -21.79 24.71 4.48
N THR A 195 -22.62 23.91 5.12
CA THR A 195 -22.27 23.07 6.27
C THR A 195 -21.92 21.63 5.86
N ALA A 196 -21.96 21.31 4.57
CA ALA A 196 -21.60 20.00 4.09
C ALA A 196 -20.13 19.66 4.36
N LEU A 197 -19.87 18.42 4.72
CA LEU A 197 -18.51 17.97 5.03
C LEU A 197 -17.51 18.30 3.91
N PHE A 198 -17.90 18.08 2.65
CA PHE A 198 -17.02 18.33 1.51
C PHE A 198 -16.71 19.81 1.35
N GLN A 199 -17.70 20.70 1.56
CA GLN A 199 -17.50 22.15 1.51
C GLN A 199 -16.57 22.63 2.64
N ILE A 200 -16.68 22.06 3.82
CA ILE A 200 -15.79 22.39 4.94
C ILE A 200 -14.36 21.94 4.62
N ILE A 201 -14.16 20.72 4.13
CA ILE A 201 -12.82 20.25 3.73
C ILE A 201 -12.22 21.16 2.65
N ASN A 202 -13.01 21.62 1.67
CA ASN A 202 -12.59 22.59 0.66
C ASN A 202 -12.05 23.88 1.29
N GLN A 203 -12.72 24.43 2.28
CA GLN A 203 -12.33 25.66 2.98
C GLN A 203 -11.08 25.49 3.86
N LEU A 204 -10.76 24.24 4.28
CA LEU A 204 -9.53 23.95 5.03
C LEU A 204 -8.27 23.96 4.16
N ASN A 205 -8.40 23.95 2.83
CA ASN A 205 -7.29 23.96 1.88
C ASN A 205 -6.22 22.90 2.18
N PRO A 206 -6.57 21.60 2.19
CA PRO A 206 -5.73 20.54 2.75
C PRO A 206 -4.52 20.19 1.88
N LEU A 207 -3.50 19.61 2.50
CA LEU A 207 -2.56 18.74 1.80
C LEU A 207 -3.30 17.45 1.42
N VAL A 208 -3.35 17.11 0.14
CA VAL A 208 -3.94 15.85 -0.33
C VAL A 208 -2.84 14.83 -0.62
N ILE A 209 -2.85 13.71 0.10
CA ILE A 209 -1.99 12.55 -0.13
C ILE A 209 -2.81 11.50 -0.86
N VAL A 210 -2.32 11.04 -2.01
CA VAL A 210 -3.00 10.07 -2.88
C VAL A 210 -2.20 8.78 -2.89
N ASP A 211 -2.68 7.77 -2.18
CA ASP A 211 -2.04 6.46 -2.17
C ASP A 211 -2.54 5.60 -3.33
N GLU A 212 -1.60 4.97 -4.07
CA GLU A 212 -1.86 4.18 -5.28
C GLU A 212 -2.69 4.95 -6.33
N SER A 213 -2.22 6.11 -6.72
CA SER A 213 -2.90 7.07 -7.63
C SER A 213 -3.31 6.48 -9.00
N HIS A 214 -2.75 5.33 -9.38
CA HIS A 214 -3.16 4.63 -10.60
C HIS A 214 -4.61 4.13 -10.56
N HIS A 215 -5.22 3.99 -9.39
CA HIS A 215 -6.65 3.70 -9.23
C HIS A 215 -7.54 4.95 -9.41
N ALA A 216 -6.99 6.15 -9.30
CA ALA A 216 -7.67 7.43 -9.47
C ALA A 216 -7.75 7.85 -10.96
N ARG A 217 -8.27 7.00 -11.86
CA ARG A 217 -8.16 7.18 -13.33
C ARG A 217 -9.34 7.88 -14.03
N SER A 218 -10.37 8.29 -13.32
CA SER A 218 -11.56 8.88 -13.95
C SER A 218 -11.56 10.41 -13.88
N SER A 219 -12.29 11.07 -14.80
CA SER A 219 -12.63 12.50 -14.72
C SER A 219 -13.23 12.89 -13.37
N LEU A 220 -14.04 11.99 -12.78
CA LEU A 220 -14.59 12.10 -11.42
C LEU A 220 -13.51 12.22 -10.33
N SER A 221 -12.35 11.57 -10.51
CA SER A 221 -11.25 11.67 -9.53
C SER A 221 -10.56 13.04 -9.61
N LEU A 222 -10.46 13.62 -10.79
CA LEU A 222 -9.90 14.96 -10.97
C LEU A 222 -10.85 16.02 -10.40
N GLU A 223 -12.15 15.92 -10.69
CA GLU A 223 -13.19 16.78 -10.11
C GLU A 223 -13.17 16.72 -8.57
N MET A 224 -13.12 15.53 -8.00
CA MET A 224 -13.01 15.34 -6.56
C MET A 224 -11.75 16.00 -5.98
N LEU A 225 -10.59 15.85 -6.63
CA LEU A 225 -9.35 16.51 -6.20
C LEU A 225 -9.48 18.03 -6.28
N THR A 226 -10.07 18.57 -7.35
CA THR A 226 -10.35 20.00 -7.50
C THR A 226 -11.27 20.50 -6.40
N ASN A 227 -12.33 19.73 -6.07
CA ASN A 227 -13.30 20.09 -5.03
C ASN A 227 -12.73 20.05 -3.61
N PHE A 228 -11.64 19.34 -3.36
CA PHE A 228 -10.91 19.49 -2.09
C PHE A 228 -10.17 20.82 -1.97
N ASN A 229 -9.96 21.55 -3.08
CA ASN A 229 -9.22 22.80 -3.10
C ASN A 229 -7.84 22.68 -2.40
N PRO A 230 -6.99 21.72 -2.79
CA PRO A 230 -5.78 21.40 -2.05
C PRO A 230 -4.72 22.49 -2.15
N CYS A 231 -3.95 22.71 -1.08
CA CYS A 231 -2.74 23.54 -1.14
C CYS A 231 -1.56 22.82 -1.80
N PHE A 232 -1.57 21.48 -1.79
CA PHE A 232 -0.55 20.63 -2.36
C PHE A 232 -1.11 19.22 -2.58
N VAL A 233 -0.70 18.55 -3.65
CA VAL A 233 -1.02 17.13 -3.90
C VAL A 233 0.26 16.31 -3.95
N LEU A 234 0.31 15.24 -3.18
CA LEU A 234 1.41 14.26 -3.17
C LEU A 234 0.90 12.88 -3.56
N ASP A 235 1.28 12.43 -4.74
CA ASP A 235 0.99 11.10 -5.25
C ASP A 235 2.06 10.09 -4.83
N LEU A 236 1.65 8.90 -4.41
CA LEU A 236 2.51 7.78 -4.07
C LEU A 236 2.10 6.56 -4.89
N THR A 237 2.94 6.10 -5.79
CA THR A 237 2.60 4.96 -6.65
C THR A 237 3.82 4.18 -7.13
N ALA A 238 3.65 2.88 -7.36
CA ALA A 238 4.64 2.06 -8.03
C ALA A 238 4.64 2.26 -9.55
N THR A 239 3.48 2.60 -10.11
CA THR A 239 3.23 2.74 -11.56
C THR A 239 2.63 4.10 -11.89
N PRO A 240 3.46 5.16 -11.95
CA PRO A 240 3.00 6.50 -12.26
C PRO A 240 2.42 6.57 -13.68
N LYS A 241 1.49 7.49 -13.89
CA LYS A 241 0.95 7.84 -15.21
C LYS A 241 1.96 8.64 -16.01
N LYS A 242 1.72 8.80 -17.30
CA LYS A 242 2.56 9.66 -18.17
C LYS A 242 2.56 11.12 -17.71
N GLU A 243 1.45 11.57 -17.15
CA GLU A 243 1.21 12.92 -16.68
C GLU A 243 1.70 13.17 -15.25
N SER A 244 2.24 12.16 -14.58
CA SER A 244 2.72 12.30 -13.19
C SER A 244 3.98 13.14 -13.11
N ASN A 245 3.99 14.15 -12.26
CA ASN A 245 5.14 15.00 -11.99
C ASN A 245 6.09 14.32 -10.99
N ILE A 246 6.89 13.39 -11.49
CA ILE A 246 7.76 12.57 -10.67
C ILE A 246 8.98 13.38 -10.24
N ILE A 247 9.25 13.47 -8.94
CA ILE A 247 10.47 14.11 -8.41
C ILE A 247 11.45 13.10 -7.80
N SER A 248 11.01 11.89 -7.52
CA SER A 248 11.89 10.86 -6.98
C SER A 248 11.54 9.49 -7.52
N TYR A 249 12.58 8.75 -7.90
CA TYR A 249 12.50 7.39 -8.41
C TYR A 249 13.20 6.45 -7.43
N VAL A 250 12.47 5.44 -6.97
CA VAL A 250 13.03 4.34 -6.20
C VAL A 250 12.93 3.07 -7.05
N ASP A 251 14.01 2.32 -7.16
CA ASP A 251 14.06 1.08 -7.91
C ASP A 251 14.15 -0.17 -7.02
N ALA A 252 14.02 -1.33 -7.64
CA ALA A 252 14.09 -2.62 -6.96
C ALA A 252 15.47 -2.88 -6.33
N VAL A 253 16.53 -2.37 -6.95
CA VAL A 253 17.92 -2.56 -6.47
C VAL A 253 18.10 -1.83 -5.13
N GLN A 254 17.57 -0.61 -5.01
CA GLN A 254 17.60 0.16 -3.77
C GLN A 254 16.80 -0.54 -2.65
N LEU A 255 15.60 -1.08 -2.97
CA LEU A 255 14.81 -1.82 -1.99
C LEU A 255 15.53 -3.09 -1.52
N LYS A 256 16.13 -3.82 -2.45
CA LYS A 256 16.91 -5.03 -2.13
C LYS A 256 18.14 -4.70 -1.29
N ALA A 257 18.88 -3.64 -1.63
CA ALA A 257 20.06 -3.19 -0.88
C ALA A 257 19.73 -2.79 0.56
N GLU A 258 18.53 -2.25 0.80
CA GLU A 258 18.03 -1.86 2.12
C GLU A 258 17.19 -2.96 2.80
N HIS A 259 17.18 -4.17 2.25
CA HIS A 259 16.48 -5.34 2.80
C HIS A 259 14.98 -5.12 3.05
N MET A 260 14.31 -4.45 2.11
CA MET A 260 12.88 -4.19 2.21
C MET A 260 12.03 -5.31 1.62
N VAL A 261 12.59 -6.07 0.67
CA VAL A 261 11.86 -7.05 -0.12
C VAL A 261 12.60 -8.39 -0.26
N LYS A 262 11.83 -9.47 -0.33
CA LYS A 262 12.26 -10.84 -0.57
C LYS A 262 12.42 -11.08 -2.07
N LEU A 263 13.62 -10.88 -2.60
CA LEU A 263 13.98 -11.09 -4.00
C LEU A 263 15.24 -11.94 -4.10
N PRO A 264 15.36 -12.79 -5.12
CA PRO A 264 14.43 -12.99 -6.23
C PRO A 264 13.17 -13.78 -5.84
N VAL A 265 12.18 -13.76 -6.73
CA VAL A 265 11.03 -14.67 -6.71
C VAL A 265 11.43 -15.95 -7.43
N ILE A 266 11.41 -17.07 -6.73
CA ILE A 266 11.72 -18.40 -7.29
C ILE A 266 10.41 -19.05 -7.73
N VAL A 267 10.30 -19.43 -9.00
CA VAL A 267 9.08 -19.98 -9.58
C VAL A 267 9.27 -21.44 -9.96
N TYR A 268 8.47 -22.31 -9.36
CA TYR A 268 8.42 -23.74 -9.66
C TYR A 268 7.16 -24.10 -10.42
N ASN A 269 7.28 -24.96 -11.44
CA ASN A 269 6.13 -25.57 -12.10
C ASN A 269 6.07 -27.07 -11.81
N ARG A 270 4.85 -27.59 -11.67
CA ARG A 270 4.57 -29.01 -11.51
C ARG A 270 3.51 -29.44 -12.53
N ASP A 271 3.48 -30.73 -12.80
CA ASP A 271 2.52 -31.30 -13.77
C ASP A 271 1.12 -31.39 -13.16
N LYS A 272 1.05 -31.65 -11.85
CA LYS A 272 -0.21 -31.88 -11.13
C LYS A 272 -0.39 -30.93 -9.95
N GLN A 273 -1.65 -30.56 -9.68
CA GLN A 273 -2.01 -29.73 -8.52
C GLN A 273 -1.67 -30.43 -7.19
N SER A 274 -1.78 -31.76 -7.10
CA SER A 274 -1.39 -32.52 -5.91
C SER A 274 0.10 -32.40 -5.59
N GLU A 275 0.95 -32.32 -6.62
CA GLU A 275 2.38 -32.11 -6.45
C GLU A 275 2.67 -30.69 -5.92
N VAL A 276 1.95 -29.67 -6.42
CA VAL A 276 2.05 -28.29 -5.89
C VAL A 276 1.69 -28.25 -4.41
N LEU A 277 0.63 -28.97 -4.00
CA LEU A 277 0.22 -29.02 -2.60
C LEU A 277 1.30 -29.64 -1.71
N ILE A 278 1.81 -30.82 -2.07
CA ILE A 278 2.85 -31.54 -1.31
C ILE A 278 4.11 -30.69 -1.22
N ASP A 279 4.59 -30.19 -2.35
CA ASP A 279 5.80 -29.38 -2.43
C ASP A 279 5.68 -28.06 -1.64
N THR A 280 4.48 -27.47 -1.61
CA THR A 280 4.22 -26.28 -0.80
C THR A 280 4.32 -26.58 0.69
N ILE A 281 3.80 -27.71 1.13
CA ILE A 281 3.90 -28.16 2.53
C ILE A 281 5.35 -28.40 2.91
N ASP A 282 6.10 -29.10 2.08
CA ASP A 282 7.51 -29.44 2.33
C ASP A 282 8.40 -28.20 2.30
N LEU A 283 8.22 -27.32 1.33
CA LEU A 283 8.95 -26.06 1.26
C LEU A 283 8.68 -25.21 2.50
N ARG A 284 7.41 -25.07 2.91
CA ARG A 284 7.06 -24.32 4.11
C ARG A 284 7.72 -24.90 5.37
N ARG A 285 7.68 -26.24 5.54
CA ARG A 285 8.35 -26.92 6.66
C ARG A 285 9.87 -26.69 6.65
N ASN A 286 10.49 -26.70 5.47
CA ASN A 286 11.92 -26.41 5.32
C ASN A 286 12.24 -24.96 5.68
N LEU A 287 11.42 -24.01 5.25
CA LEU A 287 11.58 -22.60 5.62
C LEU A 287 11.38 -22.39 7.13
N GLU A 288 10.45 -23.10 7.78
CA GLU A 288 10.24 -23.02 9.22
C GLU A 288 11.46 -23.49 10.01
N LYS A 289 12.09 -24.61 9.62
CA LYS A 289 13.37 -25.06 10.22
C LYS A 289 14.48 -24.02 10.11
N ARG A 290 14.53 -23.31 8.96
CA ARG A 290 15.51 -22.22 8.76
C ARG A 290 15.14 -20.98 9.57
N ALA A 291 13.85 -20.67 9.72
CA ALA A 291 13.38 -19.59 10.55
C ALA A 291 13.66 -19.83 12.04
N GLU A 292 13.57 -21.06 12.48
CA GLU A 292 13.97 -21.46 13.84
C GLU A 292 15.47 -21.28 14.06
N ALA A 293 16.31 -21.72 13.11
CA ALA A 293 17.75 -21.48 13.15
C ALA A 293 18.13 -19.98 13.13
N GLU A 294 17.37 -19.17 12.39
CA GLU A 294 17.50 -17.71 12.39
C GLU A 294 17.14 -17.11 13.73
N TYR A 295 16.03 -17.58 14.33
CA TYR A 295 15.57 -17.13 15.64
C TYR A 295 16.60 -17.43 16.74
N GLN A 296 17.15 -18.64 16.76
CA GLN A 296 18.21 -19.03 17.71
C GLN A 296 19.45 -18.13 17.59
N LYS A 297 19.78 -17.70 16.37
CA LYS A 297 20.95 -16.87 16.11
C LYS A 297 20.75 -15.39 16.33
N THR A 298 19.55 -14.87 16.03
CA THR A 298 19.31 -13.43 15.95
C THR A 298 18.22 -12.91 16.87
N GLY A 299 17.45 -13.80 17.50
CA GLY A 299 16.26 -13.46 18.29
C GLY A 299 15.07 -12.97 17.45
N LYS A 300 15.14 -12.99 16.11
CA LYS A 300 14.09 -12.51 15.22
C LYS A 300 13.14 -13.63 14.86
N TYR A 301 11.93 -13.56 15.40
CA TYR A 301 10.89 -14.55 15.11
C TYR A 301 10.35 -14.41 13.69
N ILE A 302 10.31 -15.51 12.96
CA ILE A 302 9.72 -15.63 11.63
C ILE A 302 8.91 -16.90 11.57
N ARG A 303 7.67 -16.82 11.10
CA ARG A 303 6.81 -17.95 10.85
C ARG A 303 6.43 -17.99 9.36
N PRO A 304 7.08 -18.83 8.54
CA PRO A 304 6.75 -18.92 7.13
C PRO A 304 5.31 -19.38 6.90
N ILE A 305 4.55 -18.57 6.18
CA ILE A 305 3.16 -18.83 5.80
C ILE A 305 3.10 -19.14 4.31
N ALA A 306 2.34 -20.16 3.95
CA ALA A 306 1.99 -20.47 2.57
C ALA A 306 0.58 -19.98 2.25
N LEU A 307 0.47 -19.26 1.12
CA LEU A 307 -0.81 -18.82 0.56
C LEU A 307 -1.22 -19.78 -0.54
N PHE A 308 -2.40 -20.35 -0.42
CA PHE A 308 -3.03 -21.14 -1.49
C PHE A 308 -4.08 -20.29 -2.19
N GLN A 309 -3.92 -20.12 -3.49
CA GLN A 309 -4.94 -19.53 -4.34
C GLN A 309 -5.85 -20.62 -4.87
N ALA A 310 -7.06 -20.72 -4.32
CA ALA A 310 -8.11 -21.64 -4.72
C ALA A 310 -8.95 -21.07 -5.88
N GLN A 311 -9.73 -21.93 -6.54
CA GLN A 311 -10.63 -21.55 -7.60
C GLN A 311 -12.00 -21.11 -7.06
N PRO A 312 -12.70 -20.18 -7.76
CA PRO A 312 -14.11 -19.89 -7.48
C PRO A 312 -14.99 -21.14 -7.67
N LYS A 313 -16.08 -21.25 -6.91
CA LYS A 313 -17.10 -22.31 -7.11
C LYS A 313 -17.67 -22.23 -8.52
N GLY A 314 -17.81 -23.36 -9.22
CA GLY A 314 -18.50 -23.37 -10.52
C GLY A 314 -18.10 -24.45 -11.54
N LYS A 315 -17.15 -25.34 -11.24
CA LYS A 315 -16.80 -26.50 -12.08
C LYS A 315 -16.58 -27.74 -11.20
N GLU A 316 -17.02 -28.91 -11.64
CA GLU A 316 -16.94 -30.19 -10.88
C GLU A 316 -15.53 -30.53 -10.40
N ASP A 317 -14.48 -30.19 -11.16
CA ASP A 317 -13.08 -30.46 -10.83
C ASP A 317 -12.33 -29.23 -10.25
N ALA A 318 -13.05 -28.20 -9.82
CA ALA A 318 -12.41 -27.00 -9.28
C ALA A 318 -11.76 -27.28 -7.91
N ALA A 319 -10.52 -26.84 -7.72
CA ALA A 319 -9.87 -26.82 -6.42
C ALA A 319 -10.50 -25.70 -5.56
N THR A 320 -11.70 -25.97 -5.02
CA THR A 320 -12.41 -25.03 -4.14
C THR A 320 -11.67 -24.90 -2.82
N PHE A 321 -11.96 -23.84 -2.07
CA PHE A 321 -11.30 -23.62 -0.77
C PHE A 321 -11.68 -24.70 0.25
N GLU A 322 -12.91 -25.27 0.17
CA GLU A 322 -13.33 -26.38 1.02
C GLU A 322 -12.52 -27.65 0.73
N LYS A 323 -12.46 -28.05 -0.55
CA LYS A 323 -11.68 -29.20 -0.98
C LYS A 323 -10.21 -29.10 -0.58
N LEU A 324 -9.62 -27.93 -0.79
CA LEU A 324 -8.23 -27.67 -0.43
C LEU A 324 -7.98 -27.73 1.09
N ARG A 325 -8.94 -27.23 1.89
CA ARG A 325 -8.88 -27.39 3.36
C ARG A 325 -8.87 -28.86 3.77
N ASP A 326 -9.71 -29.66 3.15
CA ASP A 326 -9.79 -31.10 3.44
C ASP A 326 -8.53 -31.84 2.98
N GLU A 327 -7.98 -31.50 1.82
CA GLU A 327 -6.70 -32.04 1.34
C GLU A 327 -5.55 -31.72 2.29
N LEU A 328 -5.46 -30.50 2.81
CA LEU A 328 -4.45 -30.11 3.81
C LEU A 328 -4.63 -30.90 5.12
N LYS A 329 -5.87 -31.09 5.61
CA LYS A 329 -6.15 -31.92 6.79
C LYS A 329 -5.76 -33.38 6.57
N ASN A 330 -6.08 -33.93 5.39
CA ASN A 330 -5.71 -35.31 5.01
C ASN A 330 -4.19 -35.47 4.90
N ALA A 331 -3.44 -34.41 4.58
CA ALA A 331 -1.98 -34.35 4.63
C ALA A 331 -1.40 -34.17 6.06
N GLY A 332 -2.25 -34.28 7.10
CA GLY A 332 -1.87 -34.22 8.49
C GLY A 332 -1.64 -32.80 9.03
N ILE A 333 -2.18 -31.75 8.39
CA ILE A 333 -2.08 -30.38 8.88
C ILE A 333 -3.21 -30.13 9.89
N PRO A 334 -2.88 -29.67 11.13
CA PRO A 334 -3.88 -29.31 12.14
C PRO A 334 -4.84 -28.23 11.63
N ALA A 335 -6.10 -28.30 12.02
CA ALA A 335 -7.13 -27.36 11.55
C ALA A 335 -6.83 -25.92 11.96
N GLU A 336 -6.28 -25.69 13.13
CA GLU A 336 -5.87 -24.38 13.66
C GLU A 336 -4.71 -23.74 12.86
N HIS A 337 -3.95 -24.52 12.09
CA HIS A 337 -2.91 -24.00 11.21
C HIS A 337 -3.45 -23.50 9.86
N ILE A 338 -4.73 -23.72 9.57
CA ILE A 338 -5.34 -23.39 8.29
C ILE A 338 -6.39 -22.29 8.50
N ALA A 339 -6.27 -21.19 7.78
CA ALA A 339 -7.27 -20.13 7.78
C ALA A 339 -7.79 -19.86 6.37
N ILE A 340 -9.08 -19.54 6.26
CA ILE A 340 -9.74 -19.20 4.99
C ILE A 340 -10.03 -17.70 4.95
N ARG A 341 -9.70 -17.08 3.81
CA ARG A 341 -10.03 -15.70 3.49
C ARG A 341 -10.62 -15.61 2.09
N THR A 342 -11.94 -15.51 2.00
CA THR A 342 -12.70 -15.25 0.76
C THR A 342 -13.52 -13.97 0.91
N ALA A 343 -14.36 -13.65 -0.08
CA ALA A 343 -15.31 -12.55 0.04
C ALA A 343 -16.28 -12.73 1.21
N ASP A 344 -16.77 -13.99 1.38
CA ASP A 344 -17.81 -14.35 2.33
C ASP A 344 -17.26 -14.85 3.68
N VAL A 345 -16.06 -15.45 3.67
CA VAL A 345 -15.43 -16.06 4.85
C VAL A 345 -14.17 -15.32 5.23
N ASN A 346 -14.07 -14.86 6.47
CA ASN A 346 -12.91 -14.16 7.00
C ASN A 346 -12.47 -14.71 8.35
N GLU A 347 -11.72 -15.79 8.34
CA GLU A 347 -11.14 -16.40 9.54
C GLU A 347 -9.89 -15.63 10.04
N LEU A 348 -9.39 -14.65 9.27
CA LEU A 348 -8.28 -13.79 9.67
C LEU A 348 -8.73 -12.49 10.34
N LYS A 349 -10.05 -12.31 10.58
CA LYS A 349 -10.56 -11.13 11.26
C LYS A 349 -10.04 -11.09 12.70
N ASN A 350 -9.36 -10.02 13.07
CA ASN A 350 -8.75 -9.83 14.39
C ASN A 350 -7.60 -10.80 14.74
N VAL A 351 -7.05 -11.52 13.74
CA VAL A 351 -5.86 -12.36 13.92
C VAL A 351 -4.60 -11.55 13.66
N ASP A 352 -3.71 -11.47 14.64
CA ASP A 352 -2.38 -10.92 14.42
C ASP A 352 -1.47 -12.02 13.85
N LEU A 353 -1.28 -11.97 12.53
CA LEU A 353 -0.42 -12.92 11.82
C LEU A 353 1.07 -12.76 12.17
N LEU A 354 1.49 -11.71 12.84
CA LEU A 354 2.88 -11.51 13.24
C LEU A 354 3.15 -11.98 14.67
N SER A 355 2.12 -12.20 15.47
CA SER A 355 2.26 -12.72 16.82
C SER A 355 2.91 -14.11 16.83
N PRO A 356 3.88 -14.37 17.71
CA PRO A 356 4.44 -15.71 17.93
C PRO A 356 3.40 -16.76 18.34
N GLU A 357 2.35 -16.34 19.03
CA GLU A 357 1.27 -17.22 19.52
C GLU A 357 0.28 -17.64 18.41
N CYS A 358 0.28 -16.96 17.28
CA CYS A 358 -0.64 -17.27 16.19
C CYS A 358 -0.30 -18.64 15.55
N PRO A 359 -1.24 -19.60 15.49
CA PRO A 359 -0.98 -20.93 14.94
C PRO A 359 -0.99 -20.99 13.42
N VAL A 360 -1.54 -19.98 12.71
CA VAL A 360 -1.76 -20.00 11.27
C VAL A 360 -0.46 -20.20 10.48
N ARG A 361 -0.44 -21.21 9.62
CA ARG A 361 0.68 -21.60 8.72
C ARG A 361 0.28 -21.58 7.26
N TYR A 362 -1.00 -21.78 6.99
CA TYR A 362 -1.57 -21.89 5.65
C TYR A 362 -2.80 -21.00 5.56
N ILE A 363 -2.85 -20.19 4.51
CA ILE A 363 -4.00 -19.33 4.23
C ILE A 363 -4.55 -19.72 2.86
N ILE A 364 -5.83 -20.04 2.81
CA ILE A 364 -6.53 -20.34 1.57
C ILE A 364 -7.35 -19.11 1.17
N THR A 365 -7.14 -18.63 -0.06
CA THR A 365 -7.86 -17.48 -0.60
C THR A 365 -8.40 -17.77 -2.00
N VAL A 366 -9.50 -17.14 -2.36
CA VAL A 366 -10.00 -17.12 -3.74
C VAL A 366 -9.64 -15.80 -4.41
N ASN A 367 -10.06 -14.66 -3.87
CA ASN A 367 -9.79 -13.32 -4.41
C ASN A 367 -9.60 -12.26 -3.32
N ALA A 368 -9.68 -12.65 -2.06
CA ALA A 368 -9.88 -11.71 -0.94
C ALA A 368 -8.60 -11.05 -0.41
N LEU A 369 -7.42 -11.46 -0.89
CA LEU A 369 -6.14 -10.85 -0.49
C LEU A 369 -5.66 -9.78 -1.47
N LYS A 370 -6.54 -9.28 -2.36
CA LYS A 370 -6.18 -8.33 -3.41
C LYS A 370 -5.81 -6.95 -2.87
N GLU A 371 -6.52 -6.47 -1.85
CA GLU A 371 -6.33 -5.13 -1.30
C GLU A 371 -6.24 -5.11 0.22
N GLY A 372 -5.36 -4.27 0.76
CA GLY A 372 -5.23 -4.03 2.20
C GLY A 372 -4.62 -5.16 3.03
N TRP A 373 -4.28 -6.33 2.43
CA TRP A 373 -3.61 -7.40 3.15
C TRP A 373 -2.10 -7.26 3.07
N ASP A 374 -1.43 -7.36 4.21
CA ASP A 374 0.02 -7.28 4.32
C ASP A 374 0.50 -8.27 5.38
N CYS A 375 1.35 -9.21 4.98
CA CYS A 375 1.96 -10.16 5.88
C CYS A 375 3.39 -10.49 5.45
N PRO A 376 4.41 -9.89 6.08
CA PRO A 376 5.81 -10.19 5.78
C PRO A 376 6.18 -11.67 5.95
N PHE A 377 5.42 -12.43 6.77
CA PHE A 377 5.64 -13.85 6.98
C PHE A 377 5.09 -14.74 5.84
N ALA A 378 4.34 -14.19 4.88
CA ALA A 378 3.95 -14.92 3.68
C ALA A 378 5.17 -15.08 2.75
N TYR A 379 5.64 -16.30 2.58
CA TYR A 379 6.80 -16.65 1.77
C TYR A 379 6.45 -17.36 0.47
N ILE A 380 5.37 -18.13 0.48
CA ILE A 380 5.00 -19.04 -0.60
C ILE A 380 3.63 -18.66 -1.14
N LEU A 381 3.51 -18.57 -2.46
CA LEU A 381 2.26 -18.49 -3.18
C LEU A 381 2.09 -19.76 -4.02
N ALA A 382 1.13 -20.60 -3.65
CA ALA A 382 0.77 -21.79 -4.40
C ALA A 382 -0.51 -21.50 -5.21
N SER A 383 -0.40 -21.43 -6.54
CA SER A 383 -1.54 -21.18 -7.41
C SER A 383 -2.09 -22.49 -7.96
N LEU A 384 -3.30 -22.85 -7.54
CA LEU A 384 -4.07 -24.00 -8.03
C LEU A 384 -5.19 -23.57 -8.99
N ALA A 385 -5.21 -22.31 -9.38
CA ALA A 385 -6.22 -21.75 -10.25
C ALA A 385 -5.96 -22.11 -11.72
N ASN A 386 -7.01 -22.53 -12.45
CA ASN A 386 -6.96 -22.76 -13.88
C ASN A 386 -6.72 -21.45 -14.66
N LYS A 387 -6.35 -21.56 -15.94
CA LYS A 387 -5.96 -20.48 -16.89
C LYS A 387 -6.84 -19.22 -16.92
N THR A 388 -8.06 -19.26 -16.37
CA THR A 388 -9.04 -18.14 -16.42
C THR A 388 -8.97 -17.15 -15.26
N SER A 389 -8.34 -17.48 -14.12
CA SER A 389 -8.18 -16.58 -12.95
C SER A 389 -6.82 -15.87 -12.92
N GLN A 390 -6.41 -15.33 -14.05
CA GLN A 390 -5.04 -14.88 -14.35
C GLN A 390 -4.62 -13.59 -13.62
N VAL A 391 -5.58 -12.75 -13.24
CA VAL A 391 -5.31 -11.40 -12.65
C VAL A 391 -4.80 -11.51 -11.22
N ASP A 392 -5.06 -12.62 -10.54
CA ASP A 392 -4.92 -12.70 -9.09
C ASP A 392 -3.48 -12.95 -8.62
N VAL A 393 -2.68 -13.71 -9.38
CA VAL A 393 -1.27 -13.96 -9.03
C VAL A 393 -0.46 -12.66 -9.03
N GLU A 394 -0.71 -11.79 -10.00
CA GLU A 394 -0.02 -10.49 -10.13
C GLU A 394 -0.23 -9.61 -8.90
N GLN A 395 -1.46 -9.56 -8.39
CA GLN A 395 -1.84 -8.69 -7.26
C GLN A 395 -1.36 -9.26 -5.91
N ILE A 396 -1.42 -10.58 -5.74
CA ILE A 396 -1.00 -11.23 -4.49
C ILE A 396 0.53 -11.22 -4.36
N LEU A 397 1.24 -11.36 -5.49
CA LEU A 397 2.70 -11.43 -5.50
C LEU A 397 3.34 -10.20 -4.84
N GLY A 398 2.91 -8.99 -5.21
CA GLY A 398 3.43 -7.76 -4.61
C GLY A 398 3.30 -7.70 -3.08
N ARG A 399 2.36 -8.47 -2.50
CA ARG A 399 2.07 -8.47 -1.06
C ARG A 399 2.92 -9.46 -0.27
N ILE A 400 3.44 -10.51 -0.91
CA ILE A 400 4.34 -11.46 -0.27
C ILE A 400 5.82 -11.01 -0.33
N LEU A 401 6.14 -9.95 -1.09
CA LEU A 401 7.53 -9.52 -1.29
C LEU A 401 8.17 -8.85 -0.08
N ARG A 402 7.40 -8.32 0.86
CA ARG A 402 7.96 -7.61 2.02
C ARG A 402 8.82 -8.53 2.89
N LEU A 403 10.07 -8.11 3.15
CA LEU A 403 10.98 -8.87 3.99
C LEU A 403 10.65 -8.65 5.48
N PRO A 404 10.52 -9.72 6.29
CA PRO A 404 10.33 -9.60 7.74
C PRO A 404 11.42 -8.76 8.40
N HIS A 405 11.03 -7.97 9.39
CA HIS A 405 11.93 -7.10 10.16
C HIS A 405 12.75 -6.11 9.32
N THR A 406 12.49 -5.99 8.00
CA THR A 406 13.23 -5.13 7.06
C THR A 406 14.76 -5.20 7.22
N CYS A 407 15.28 -6.41 7.40
CA CYS A 407 16.71 -6.70 7.54
C CYS A 407 17.08 -7.98 6.81
N GLN A 408 18.36 -8.10 6.43
CA GLN A 408 18.89 -9.33 5.85
C GLN A 408 18.89 -10.45 6.89
N HIS A 409 18.34 -11.60 6.51
CA HIS A 409 18.41 -12.82 7.32
C HIS A 409 19.68 -13.61 6.99
N THR A 410 20.23 -14.27 8.00
CA THR A 410 21.45 -15.08 7.83
C THR A 410 21.18 -16.36 7.04
N GLN A 411 19.92 -16.81 7.02
CA GLN A 411 19.45 -17.92 6.20
C GLN A 411 19.04 -17.40 4.81
N PRO A 412 19.78 -17.71 3.72
CA PRO A 412 19.53 -17.15 2.38
C PRO A 412 18.10 -17.39 1.88
N ALA A 413 17.52 -18.55 2.17
CA ALA A 413 16.17 -18.91 1.76
C ALA A 413 15.08 -18.00 2.37
N LEU A 414 15.34 -17.34 3.51
CA LEU A 414 14.43 -16.40 4.13
C LEU A 414 14.47 -15.00 3.50
N ASN A 415 15.38 -14.75 2.56
CA ASN A 415 15.47 -13.49 1.82
C ASN A 415 14.81 -13.57 0.43
N MET A 416 14.11 -14.67 0.12
CA MET A 416 13.49 -14.94 -1.18
C MET A 416 12.00 -15.24 -1.03
N SER A 417 11.23 -15.02 -2.10
CA SER A 417 9.82 -15.43 -2.21
C SER A 417 9.70 -16.62 -3.17
N TYR A 418 8.66 -17.42 -3.00
CA TYR A 418 8.46 -18.65 -3.77
C TYR A 418 7.06 -18.68 -4.37
N VAL A 419 6.98 -19.09 -5.64
CA VAL A 419 5.72 -19.33 -6.34
C VAL A 419 5.73 -20.76 -6.85
N LEU A 420 4.69 -21.52 -6.53
CA LEU A 420 4.46 -22.85 -7.04
C LEU A 420 3.19 -22.86 -7.89
N THR A 421 3.24 -23.48 -9.05
CA THR A 421 2.10 -23.54 -9.98
C THR A 421 2.07 -24.88 -10.71
N SER A 422 0.88 -25.27 -11.20
CA SER A 422 0.68 -26.41 -12.09
C SER A 422 0.13 -25.89 -13.42
N SER A 423 0.99 -25.26 -14.22
CA SER A 423 0.58 -24.69 -15.50
C SER A 423 1.04 -25.54 -16.66
N ALA A 424 0.13 -25.87 -17.59
CA ALA A 424 0.46 -26.52 -18.85
C ALA A 424 1.33 -25.62 -19.77
N ASN A 425 1.28 -24.30 -19.57
CA ASN A 425 2.12 -23.35 -20.27
C ASN A 425 2.94 -22.52 -19.24
N PHE A 426 4.08 -23.04 -18.87
CA PHE A 426 4.95 -22.44 -17.87
C PHE A 426 5.47 -21.06 -18.29
N ASN A 427 5.82 -20.90 -19.57
CA ASN A 427 6.31 -19.61 -20.07
C ASN A 427 5.27 -18.49 -19.92
N ASP A 428 4.00 -18.76 -20.23
CA ASP A 428 2.93 -17.79 -20.02
C ASP A 428 2.77 -17.44 -18.54
N THR A 429 2.94 -18.41 -17.66
CA THR A 429 2.86 -18.17 -16.21
C THR A 429 4.02 -17.32 -15.74
N VAL A 430 5.24 -17.58 -16.18
CA VAL A 430 6.41 -16.74 -15.88
C VAL A 430 6.21 -15.32 -16.39
N GLN A 431 5.73 -15.13 -17.63
CA GLN A 431 5.46 -13.82 -18.19
C GLN A 431 4.43 -13.02 -17.38
N ARG A 432 3.44 -13.69 -16.81
CA ARG A 432 2.45 -13.06 -15.92
C ARG A 432 3.05 -12.66 -14.59
N ILE A 433 3.88 -13.52 -14.00
CA ILE A 433 4.61 -13.20 -12.77
C ILE A 433 5.51 -11.99 -13.00
N VAL A 434 6.23 -11.96 -14.12
CA VAL A 434 7.05 -10.81 -14.55
C VAL A 434 6.20 -9.56 -14.70
N LYS A 435 5.02 -9.66 -15.33
CA LYS A 435 4.09 -8.52 -15.45
C LYS A 435 3.61 -8.05 -14.08
N GLY A 436 3.29 -8.96 -13.16
CA GLY A 436 2.95 -8.61 -11.78
C GLY A 436 4.10 -7.93 -11.04
N LEU A 437 5.34 -8.39 -11.23
CA LEU A 437 6.53 -7.74 -10.71
C LEU A 437 6.72 -6.34 -11.30
N ASN A 438 6.54 -6.17 -12.61
CA ASN A 438 6.62 -4.86 -13.27
C ASN A 438 5.54 -3.89 -12.74
N ASN A 439 4.32 -4.37 -12.52
CA ASN A 439 3.25 -3.58 -11.91
C ASN A 439 3.54 -3.18 -10.45
N ALA A 440 4.33 -3.98 -9.75
CA ALA A 440 4.81 -3.67 -8.40
C ALA A 440 6.09 -2.80 -8.38
N GLY A 441 6.65 -2.46 -9.55
CA GLY A 441 7.84 -1.62 -9.72
C GLY A 441 9.17 -2.40 -9.75
N PHE A 442 9.12 -3.73 -9.98
CA PHE A 442 10.28 -4.62 -10.12
C PHE A 442 10.54 -4.98 -11.59
N SER A 443 11.49 -5.87 -11.85
CA SER A 443 11.91 -6.26 -13.21
C SER A 443 11.88 -7.77 -13.43
N GLU A 444 12.01 -8.21 -14.70
CA GLU A 444 12.14 -9.61 -15.05
C GLU A 444 13.36 -10.28 -14.37
N ARG A 445 14.43 -9.54 -14.11
CA ARG A 445 15.65 -10.04 -13.44
C ARG A 445 15.39 -10.47 -12.00
N ASP A 446 14.30 -10.03 -11.41
CA ASP A 446 13.86 -10.37 -10.05
C ASP A 446 13.03 -11.66 -9.99
N CYS A 447 12.81 -12.31 -11.15
CA CYS A 447 12.13 -13.60 -11.30
C CYS A 447 13.13 -14.67 -11.75
N ARG A 448 13.14 -15.82 -11.07
CA ARG A 448 13.98 -16.98 -11.42
C ARG A 448 13.12 -18.23 -11.60
N PRO A 449 12.75 -18.57 -12.84
CA PRO A 449 12.07 -19.83 -13.13
C PRO A 449 13.01 -21.01 -12.93
N VAL A 450 12.49 -22.09 -12.31
CA VAL A 450 13.21 -23.33 -12.06
C VAL A 450 12.44 -24.48 -12.66
N SER A 451 13.01 -25.12 -13.66
CA SER A 451 12.42 -26.27 -14.39
C SER A 451 13.00 -27.60 -13.95
N TYR A 452 13.07 -27.90 -12.63
CA TYR A 452 13.64 -29.16 -12.12
C TYR A 452 12.61 -30.03 -11.40
N THR A 453 12.87 -31.34 -11.46
CA THR A 453 12.03 -32.41 -10.90
C THR A 453 12.08 -32.50 -9.37
N HIS A 454 13.06 -31.89 -8.69
CA HIS A 454 13.17 -31.90 -7.23
C HIS A 454 13.33 -30.51 -6.64
N LEU A 455 12.65 -30.25 -5.53
CA LEU A 455 12.72 -29.01 -4.74
C LEU A 455 14.05 -28.99 -3.96
N THR A 456 15.08 -28.40 -4.53
CA THR A 456 16.29 -28.04 -3.78
C THR A 456 16.24 -26.55 -3.46
N LEU A 457 16.26 -26.20 -2.17
CA LEU A 457 16.45 -24.81 -1.77
C LEU A 457 17.83 -24.32 -2.26
N PRO A 458 17.92 -23.10 -2.81
CA PRO A 458 19.21 -22.54 -3.19
C PRO A 458 20.16 -22.56 -1.99
N THR A 459 21.26 -23.30 -2.11
CA THR A 459 22.25 -23.45 -1.03
C THR A 459 23.32 -22.36 -1.05
N ASN A 460 23.51 -21.67 -2.18
CA ASN A 460 24.51 -20.61 -2.33
C ASN A 460 23.95 -19.42 -3.12
N SER A 461 23.99 -18.27 -2.50
CA SER A 461 23.91 -16.97 -3.17
C SER A 461 25.29 -16.55 -3.66
N ARG A 462 25.77 -17.12 -4.75
CA ARG A 462 26.80 -16.45 -5.55
C ARG A 462 26.09 -15.64 -6.63
N VAL A 463 26.08 -14.36 -6.47
CA VAL A 463 25.95 -13.33 -7.49
C VAL A 463 27.07 -12.37 -7.28
#